data_955c60261e9c637fffd5054c3c9be7bd
#
_entry.id   955c60261e9c637fffd5054c3c9be7bd
#
_cell.length_a   1.000
_cell.length_b   1.000
_cell.length_c   1.000
_cell.angle_alpha   90.00
_cell.angle_beta   90.00
_cell.angle_gamma   90.00
#
_symmetry.space_group_name_H-M   'P 1'
#
loop_
_entity.id
_entity.type
_entity.pdbx_description
1 polymer ?
#
loop_
_entity_poly.entity_id
_entity_poly.type
_entity_poly.pdbx_seq_one_letter_code
_entity_poly.pdbx_strand_id
1 'polypeptide(L)'
;MRNRLFPLVAFVMVLCMAGCTPSMQNVRQTNEVVEIYPDYKDVTVPVNIAPLDFEVLVDTDSKWGVRVIASEDTLDYYADANVFSFDEGWWKNLLSKNAGQSIQFVLCEREADGWKAYRPFSVHVAEEIDPYMTYRLIPPGYSLWKEMGIYQRHLESFEETAVYKNEQGKGNCVNCHSFCNRNPERMLFHFRSELAATYLFKDGRKEKLDTKTDHTLSALVYPYWHPSGDFVAFSVNKTFQFLHMKDPNRIEVCDDASDVVVYDVNRREVFTSELLNSTDEYETFPTFSPDGKSLYYCSAHAVDSMPQQYQNVKYSLCKISFDEENRTFGTEVDTIYSAPTEGRSVSFPRLSPDGRFLVYTLSDYGNFSIWHKDADLYMVDLATGDTQRLDILNSDNVESYHSWSSNSRWLVFSSRRENGLYTQPYIAYIDENGSPRKPFLLPQRNPKSFYETQM
;
A
#
# COMPACT_ATOMS: atom_id res chain seq x y z
N MET A 1 -2.50 83.09 12.94
CA MET A 1 -3.07 82.03 13.76
C MET A 1 -2.70 80.69 13.17
N ARG A 2 -1.77 79.95 13.79
CA ARG A 2 -1.20 78.68 13.29
C ARG A 2 -1.75 77.56 14.17
N ASN A 3 -2.72 76.80 13.67
CA ASN A 3 -3.18 75.58 14.34
C ASN A 3 -2.18 74.43 14.11
N ARG A 4 -1.61 73.94 15.21
CA ARG A 4 -0.81 72.70 15.23
C ARG A 4 -1.74 71.56 15.60
N LEU A 5 -1.96 70.62 14.64
CA LEU A 5 -2.52 69.31 14.89
C LEU A 5 -1.42 68.36 15.42
N PHE A 6 -1.63 67.80 16.58
CA PHE A 6 -0.87 66.64 17.09
C PHE A 6 -1.45 65.35 16.54
N PRO A 7 -0.65 64.44 15.99
CA PRO A 7 -1.18 63.11 15.69
C PRO A 7 -1.14 62.23 16.97
N LEU A 8 -2.30 61.69 17.28
CA LEU A 8 -2.46 60.68 18.32
C LEU A 8 -1.95 59.34 17.76
N VAL A 9 -0.78 58.86 18.22
CA VAL A 9 -0.25 57.54 17.90
C VAL A 9 -0.94 56.55 18.84
N ALA A 10 -1.90 55.79 18.33
CA ALA A 10 -2.49 54.67 19.05
C ALA A 10 -1.53 53.48 18.99
N PHE A 11 -0.91 53.16 20.12
CA PHE A 11 -0.09 51.97 20.31
C PHE A 11 -1.02 50.78 20.50
N VAL A 12 -1.26 49.99 19.46
CA VAL A 12 -2.00 48.72 19.56
C VAL A 12 -1.04 47.69 20.11
N MET A 13 -1.19 47.41 21.40
CA MET A 13 -0.49 46.31 22.08
C MET A 13 -1.16 44.99 21.65
N VAL A 14 -0.58 44.29 20.69
CA VAL A 14 -0.96 42.91 20.37
C VAL A 14 -0.47 42.02 21.52
N LEU A 15 -1.34 41.70 22.46
CA LEU A 15 -1.11 40.63 23.43
C LEU A 15 -1.11 39.31 22.62
N CYS A 16 0.06 38.77 22.37
CA CYS A 16 0.23 37.35 22.06
C CYS A 16 -0.18 36.56 23.31
N MET A 17 -1.45 36.18 23.39
CA MET A 17 -1.86 35.14 24.32
C MET A 17 -1.29 33.82 23.79
N ALA A 18 -0.08 33.48 24.23
CA ALA A 18 0.38 32.12 24.23
C ALA A 18 -0.59 31.36 25.18
N GLY A 19 -1.60 30.73 24.61
CA GLY A 19 -2.51 29.88 25.33
C GLY A 19 -1.74 28.66 25.83
N CYS A 20 -1.25 28.74 27.08
CA CYS A 20 -0.82 27.53 27.78
C CYS A 20 -2.06 26.64 27.90
N THR A 21 -2.11 25.56 27.16
CA THR A 21 -3.12 24.51 27.35
C THR A 21 -3.00 24.06 28.81
N PRO A 22 -4.05 24.09 29.63
CA PRO A 22 -3.94 23.74 31.02
C PRO A 22 -3.56 22.28 31.18
N SER A 23 -2.50 21.99 31.95
CA SER A 23 -2.06 20.63 32.23
C SER A 23 -3.15 19.83 32.96
N MET A 24 -3.29 18.53 32.63
CA MET A 24 -4.18 17.62 33.36
C MET A 24 -3.72 17.46 34.79
N GLN A 25 -4.57 17.83 35.75
CA GLN A 25 -4.29 17.71 37.19
C GLN A 25 -5.13 16.60 37.83
N ASN A 26 -4.69 16.11 39.00
CA ASN A 26 -5.37 15.03 39.72
C ASN A 26 -5.59 13.78 38.86
N VAL A 27 -4.50 13.29 38.26
CA VAL A 27 -4.55 12.13 37.36
C VAL A 27 -4.43 10.84 38.18
N ARG A 28 -5.48 10.01 38.14
CA ARG A 28 -5.51 8.68 38.74
C ARG A 28 -5.20 7.62 37.67
N GLN A 29 -4.15 6.87 37.88
CA GLN A 29 -3.73 5.79 36.98
C GLN A 29 -4.63 4.54 37.13
N THR A 30 -4.92 3.89 36.00
CA THR A 30 -5.57 2.57 35.98
C THR A 30 -4.80 1.63 35.03
N ASN A 31 -5.07 0.32 35.14
CA ASN A 31 -4.56 -0.67 34.19
C ASN A 31 -5.57 -1.02 33.08
N GLU A 32 -6.69 -0.31 33.05
CA GLU A 32 -7.72 -0.51 32.04
C GLU A 32 -7.21 -0.09 30.66
N VAL A 33 -7.65 -0.79 29.63
CA VAL A 33 -7.37 -0.49 28.22
C VAL A 33 -8.58 0.17 27.62
N VAL A 34 -8.36 1.18 26.79
CA VAL A 34 -9.41 1.80 25.99
C VAL A 34 -9.11 1.57 24.52
N GLU A 35 -10.15 1.31 23.75
CA GLU A 35 -10.02 1.08 22.31
C GLU A 35 -10.05 2.41 21.55
N ILE A 36 -9.25 2.47 20.49
CA ILE A 36 -9.17 3.61 19.57
C ILE A 36 -9.31 3.13 18.12
N TYR A 37 -9.77 4.01 17.26
CA TYR A 37 -9.82 3.76 15.81
C TYR A 37 -9.20 4.93 15.03
N PRO A 38 -8.25 4.67 14.12
CA PRO A 38 -7.58 3.38 13.89
C PRO A 38 -6.75 2.88 15.07
N ASP A 39 -6.46 1.59 15.14
CA ASP A 39 -5.63 1.01 16.20
C ASP A 39 -4.14 1.32 15.99
N TYR A 40 -3.73 2.50 16.42
CA TYR A 40 -2.34 2.97 16.41
C TYR A 40 -1.56 2.62 17.69
N LYS A 41 -2.09 1.73 18.53
CA LYS A 41 -1.39 1.29 19.77
C LYS A 41 -0.21 0.40 19.41
N ASP A 42 0.94 0.69 19.99
CA ASP A 42 2.18 -0.10 19.91
C ASP A 42 2.66 -0.38 18.46
N VAL A 43 2.55 0.63 17.59
CA VAL A 43 3.00 0.61 16.20
C VAL A 43 4.39 1.23 16.03
N THR A 44 5.07 0.87 14.95
CA THR A 44 6.28 1.55 14.47
C THR A 44 5.92 2.41 13.28
N VAL A 45 6.30 3.69 13.30
CA VAL A 45 5.95 4.68 12.26
C VAL A 45 7.19 5.33 11.66
N PRO A 46 7.13 5.78 10.40
CA PRO A 46 8.20 6.57 9.82
C PRO A 46 8.31 7.95 10.49
N VAL A 47 9.54 8.46 10.59
CA VAL A 47 9.79 9.80 11.14
C VAL A 47 9.08 10.92 10.38
N ASN A 48 8.69 10.67 9.14
CA ASN A 48 8.06 11.61 8.22
C ASN A 48 6.60 11.26 7.86
N ILE A 49 5.88 10.54 8.72
CA ILE A 49 4.46 10.23 8.47
C ILE A 49 3.53 11.37 8.93
N ALA A 50 2.39 11.50 8.27
CA ALA A 50 1.29 12.38 8.68
C ALA A 50 0.79 12.06 10.10
N PRO A 51 0.11 12.98 10.79
CA PRO A 51 -0.43 12.75 12.12
C PRO A 51 -1.30 11.49 12.20
N LEU A 52 -1.16 10.76 13.31
CA LEU A 52 -2.00 9.63 13.63
C LEU A 52 -3.30 10.13 14.30
N ASP A 53 -4.18 10.75 13.52
CA ASP A 53 -5.48 11.16 14.01
C ASP A 53 -6.33 9.91 14.33
N PHE A 54 -6.98 9.91 15.51
CA PHE A 54 -7.78 8.76 15.97
C PHE A 54 -8.98 9.19 16.81
N GLU A 55 -9.96 8.32 16.94
CA GLU A 55 -11.07 8.48 17.89
C GLU A 55 -11.02 7.43 19.00
N VAL A 56 -11.49 7.78 20.19
CA VAL A 56 -11.69 6.85 21.29
C VAL A 56 -13.03 6.17 21.12
N LEU A 57 -13.04 4.82 21.11
CA LEU A 57 -14.24 4.03 20.91
C LEU A 57 -14.94 3.79 22.26
N VAL A 58 -15.75 4.77 22.67
CA VAL A 58 -16.53 4.74 23.90
C VAL A 58 -17.94 5.27 23.68
N ASP A 59 -18.86 4.77 24.45
CA ASP A 59 -20.29 5.11 24.40
C ASP A 59 -20.65 6.13 25.48
N THR A 60 -19.79 7.15 25.69
CA THR A 60 -19.97 8.16 26.74
C THR A 60 -19.70 9.57 26.20
N ASP A 61 -20.43 10.56 26.73
CA ASP A 61 -20.19 11.99 26.46
C ASP A 61 -19.04 12.57 27.27
N SER A 62 -18.11 11.74 27.73
CA SER A 62 -16.96 12.15 28.53
C SER A 62 -16.01 13.01 27.73
N LYS A 63 -15.32 13.94 28.39
CA LYS A 63 -14.22 14.69 27.79
C LYS A 63 -12.95 13.88 27.85
N TRP A 64 -12.24 13.83 26.73
CA TRP A 64 -11.01 13.08 26.59
C TRP A 64 -9.79 13.98 26.43
N GLY A 65 -8.68 13.52 26.94
CA GLY A 65 -7.37 14.11 26.74
C GLY A 65 -6.33 13.00 26.49
N VAL A 66 -5.22 13.35 25.89
CA VAL A 66 -4.05 12.49 25.75
C VAL A 66 -2.82 13.20 26.27
N ARG A 67 -2.10 12.55 27.16
CA ARG A 67 -0.76 12.97 27.58
C ARG A 67 0.27 12.27 26.72
N VAL A 68 1.01 13.06 25.97
CA VAL A 68 2.11 12.60 25.10
C VAL A 68 3.41 12.80 25.86
N ILE A 69 4.13 11.72 26.12
CA ILE A 69 5.40 11.70 26.84
C ILE A 69 6.50 11.31 25.85
N ALA A 70 7.33 12.26 25.52
CA ALA A 70 8.50 12.12 24.66
C ALA A 70 9.80 12.25 25.47
N SER A 71 10.97 12.09 24.82
CA SER A 71 12.27 12.09 25.49
C SER A 71 12.56 13.37 26.29
N GLU A 72 12.12 14.53 25.81
CA GLU A 72 12.42 15.84 26.40
C GLU A 72 11.17 16.59 26.91
N ASP A 73 9.96 16.18 26.47
CA ASP A 73 8.73 16.94 26.67
C ASP A 73 7.57 16.03 27.13
N THR A 74 6.70 16.59 27.95
CA THR A 74 5.38 16.02 28.25
C THR A 74 4.33 17.06 27.91
N LEU A 75 3.38 16.71 27.05
CA LEU A 75 2.35 17.59 26.55
C LEU A 75 0.97 16.96 26.69
N ASP A 76 0.00 17.78 27.10
CA ASP A 76 -1.40 17.38 27.23
C ASP A 76 -2.21 17.94 26.05
N TYR A 77 -2.87 17.05 25.31
CA TYR A 77 -3.79 17.36 24.21
C TYR A 77 -5.21 16.99 24.62
N TYR A 78 -6.18 17.76 24.10
CA TYR A 78 -7.60 17.53 24.41
C TYR A 78 -8.34 17.22 23.12
N ALA A 79 -9.21 16.20 23.18
CA ALA A 79 -10.05 15.81 22.07
C ALA A 79 -11.16 16.83 21.82
N ASP A 80 -11.57 16.94 20.55
CA ASP A 80 -12.87 17.49 20.19
C ASP A 80 -13.89 16.34 20.23
N ALA A 81 -14.77 16.36 21.22
CA ALA A 81 -15.56 15.20 21.63
C ALA A 81 -14.65 14.02 22.03
N ASN A 82 -14.58 12.97 21.22
CA ASN A 82 -13.71 11.79 21.39
C ASN A 82 -12.63 11.65 20.29
N VAL A 83 -12.47 12.66 19.43
CA VAL A 83 -11.55 12.65 18.28
C VAL A 83 -10.30 13.47 18.58
N PHE A 84 -9.14 12.85 18.40
CA PHE A 84 -7.84 13.50 18.46
C PHE A 84 -7.35 13.80 17.05
N SER A 85 -7.11 15.10 16.79
CA SER A 85 -6.52 15.58 15.54
C SER A 85 -5.30 16.43 15.87
N PHE A 86 -4.13 16.01 15.42
CA PHE A 86 -2.89 16.69 15.75
C PHE A 86 -2.52 17.69 14.64
N ASP A 87 -1.91 18.81 15.05
CA ASP A 87 -1.31 19.77 14.11
C ASP A 87 -0.12 19.14 13.38
N GLU A 88 -0.07 19.28 12.05
CA GLU A 88 0.96 18.65 11.22
C GLU A 88 2.37 19.16 11.56
N GLY A 89 2.53 20.46 11.85
CA GLY A 89 3.82 21.04 12.19
C GLY A 89 4.32 20.57 13.55
N TRP A 90 3.42 20.51 14.53
CA TRP A 90 3.74 19.97 15.84
C TRP A 90 4.10 18.48 15.76
N TRP A 91 3.31 17.68 15.04
CA TRP A 91 3.53 16.25 14.85
C TRP A 91 4.90 15.97 14.21
N LYS A 92 5.21 16.66 13.11
CA LYS A 92 6.51 16.55 12.42
C LYS A 92 7.68 16.88 13.36
N ASN A 93 7.56 17.92 14.17
CA ASN A 93 8.58 18.28 15.18
C ASN A 93 8.70 17.20 16.27
N LEU A 94 7.58 16.64 16.75
CA LEU A 94 7.55 15.57 17.73
C LEU A 94 8.30 14.33 17.19
N LEU A 95 7.96 13.85 15.98
CA LEU A 95 8.61 12.68 15.39
C LEU A 95 10.09 12.92 15.14
N SER A 96 10.48 14.08 14.59
CA SER A 96 11.90 14.39 14.28
C SER A 96 12.79 14.43 15.51
N LYS A 97 12.29 14.91 16.64
CA LYS A 97 13.02 14.93 17.92
C LYS A 97 13.13 13.55 18.58
N ASN A 98 12.27 12.61 18.19
CA ASN A 98 12.20 11.27 18.78
C ASN A 98 12.57 10.16 17.79
N ALA A 99 13.32 10.47 16.72
CA ALA A 99 13.79 9.48 15.77
C ALA A 99 14.60 8.37 16.47
N GLY A 100 14.28 7.11 16.20
CA GLY A 100 14.87 5.93 16.86
C GLY A 100 14.37 5.67 18.28
N GLN A 101 13.37 6.42 18.76
CA GLN A 101 12.84 6.33 20.11
C GLN A 101 11.34 6.02 20.11
N SER A 102 10.80 5.72 21.28
CA SER A 102 9.37 5.51 21.50
C SER A 102 8.74 6.71 22.19
N ILE A 103 7.59 7.15 21.68
CA ILE A 103 6.74 8.16 22.29
C ILE A 103 5.60 7.43 22.98
N GLN A 104 5.33 7.77 24.24
CA GLN A 104 4.26 7.17 25.02
C GLN A 104 3.01 8.06 25.00
N PHE A 105 1.86 7.44 24.81
CA PHE A 105 0.54 8.07 24.83
C PHE A 105 -0.28 7.52 25.98
N VAL A 106 -0.79 8.42 26.83
CA VAL A 106 -1.64 8.10 27.98
C VAL A 106 -3.01 8.74 27.74
N LEU A 107 -4.01 7.95 27.39
CA LEU A 107 -5.38 8.44 27.27
C LEU A 107 -5.98 8.71 28.62
N CYS A 108 -6.65 9.85 28.77
CA CYS A 108 -7.24 10.30 30.00
C CYS A 108 -8.70 10.70 29.80
N GLU A 109 -9.59 10.15 30.60
CA GLU A 109 -11.01 10.50 30.65
C GLU A 109 -11.26 11.48 31.78
N ARG A 110 -12.06 12.53 31.55
CA ARG A 110 -12.42 13.51 32.57
C ARG A 110 -13.43 12.93 33.55
N GLU A 111 -13.07 12.89 34.83
CA GLU A 111 -13.95 12.57 35.95
C GLU A 111 -14.33 13.87 36.74
N ALA A 112 -15.25 13.78 37.71
CA ALA A 112 -15.73 14.92 38.48
C ALA A 112 -14.58 15.67 39.18
N ASP A 113 -13.63 14.93 39.76
CA ASP A 113 -12.56 15.48 40.61
C ASP A 113 -11.17 15.41 39.97
N GLY A 114 -11.05 15.07 38.68
CA GLY A 114 -9.76 14.91 38.00
C GLY A 114 -9.82 14.19 36.70
N TRP A 115 -8.79 13.37 36.46
CA TRP A 115 -8.65 12.58 35.22
C TRP A 115 -8.35 11.12 35.56
N LYS A 116 -9.01 10.20 34.90
CA LYS A 116 -8.71 8.77 34.86
C LYS A 116 -7.77 8.48 33.73
N ALA A 117 -6.55 8.08 34.01
CA ALA A 117 -5.56 7.69 33.02
C ALA A 117 -5.62 6.18 32.76
N TYR A 118 -5.73 5.82 31.51
CA TYR A 118 -5.74 4.44 31.05
C TYR A 118 -4.32 3.90 30.86
N ARG A 119 -4.22 2.60 30.60
CA ARG A 119 -2.94 1.95 30.31
C ARG A 119 -2.27 2.63 29.12
N PRO A 120 -1.01 3.09 29.27
CA PRO A 120 -0.28 3.71 28.18
C PRO A 120 -0.04 2.76 27.01
N PHE A 121 0.07 3.32 25.81
CA PHE A 121 0.60 2.64 24.63
C PHE A 121 1.77 3.44 24.04
N SER A 122 2.56 2.82 23.18
CA SER A 122 3.75 3.44 22.60
C SER A 122 3.67 3.50 21.08
N VAL A 123 4.28 4.54 20.51
CA VAL A 123 4.54 4.66 19.08
C VAL A 123 6.06 4.77 18.91
N HIS A 124 6.67 3.79 18.24
CA HIS A 124 8.10 3.81 17.94
C HIS A 124 8.36 4.56 16.63
N VAL A 125 9.35 5.45 16.62
CA VAL A 125 9.70 6.27 15.45
C VAL A 125 10.93 5.67 14.78
N ALA A 126 10.74 5.12 13.56
CA ALA A 126 11.82 4.54 12.77
C ALA A 126 12.23 5.44 11.59
N GLU A 127 13.01 4.91 10.66
CA GLU A 127 13.54 5.61 9.49
C GLU A 127 12.41 6.19 8.62
N GLU A 128 12.76 7.13 7.76
CA GLU A 128 11.85 7.74 6.81
C GLU A 128 11.25 6.73 5.81
N ILE A 129 10.07 7.03 5.31
CA ILE A 129 9.44 6.37 4.15
C ILE A 129 9.48 7.32 2.95
N ASP A 130 9.36 6.77 1.72
CA ASP A 130 9.16 7.61 0.53
C ASP A 130 7.99 8.58 0.74
N PRO A 131 8.12 9.86 0.38
CA PRO A 131 7.11 10.87 0.72
C PRO A 131 5.80 10.73 -0.03
N TYR A 132 5.75 9.93 -1.09
CA TYR A 132 4.56 9.76 -1.93
C TYR A 132 4.22 8.29 -2.14
N MET A 133 2.93 8.01 -2.13
CA MET A 133 2.34 6.73 -2.52
C MET A 133 1.29 6.97 -3.60
N THR A 134 1.23 6.07 -4.58
CA THR A 134 0.19 6.11 -5.61
C THR A 134 -0.68 4.86 -5.52
N TYR A 135 -1.98 5.05 -5.58
CA TYR A 135 -2.95 3.95 -5.51
C TYR A 135 -4.16 4.20 -6.40
N ARG A 136 -4.86 3.14 -6.71
CA ARG A 136 -6.18 3.22 -7.34
C ARG A 136 -7.24 3.34 -6.26
N LEU A 137 -8.06 4.38 -6.35
CA LEU A 137 -9.21 4.59 -5.48
C LEU A 137 -10.50 4.28 -6.25
N ILE A 138 -11.36 3.46 -5.66
CA ILE A 138 -12.69 3.13 -6.15
C ILE A 138 -13.68 3.39 -5.02
N PRO A 139 -14.44 4.49 -5.05
CA PRO A 139 -15.48 4.72 -4.07
C PRO A 139 -16.53 3.60 -4.06
N PRO A 140 -17.14 3.29 -2.91
CA PRO A 140 -18.18 2.30 -2.82
C PRO A 140 -19.40 2.66 -3.69
N GLY A 141 -19.95 1.67 -4.38
CA GLY A 141 -21.11 1.87 -5.21
C GLY A 141 -21.64 0.59 -5.85
N TYR A 142 -22.85 0.66 -6.39
CA TYR A 142 -23.51 -0.47 -7.05
C TYR A 142 -22.98 -0.74 -8.48
N SER A 143 -22.25 0.22 -9.05
CA SER A 143 -21.66 0.11 -10.37
C SER A 143 -20.16 -0.01 -10.23
N LEU A 144 -19.61 -1.15 -10.62
CA LEU A 144 -18.18 -1.34 -10.76
C LEU A 144 -17.63 -0.22 -11.65
N TRP A 145 -16.55 0.43 -11.20
CA TRP A 145 -15.86 1.54 -11.91
C TRP A 145 -16.72 2.67 -12.46
N LYS A 146 -17.89 2.95 -11.87
CA LYS A 146 -18.65 4.17 -12.18
C LYS A 146 -17.80 5.40 -11.93
N GLU A 147 -17.12 5.41 -10.79
CA GLU A 147 -16.15 6.41 -10.40
C GLU A 147 -14.88 5.71 -9.92
N MET A 148 -13.74 6.09 -10.46
CA MET A 148 -12.43 5.59 -10.04
C MET A 148 -11.32 6.50 -10.53
N GLY A 149 -10.17 6.42 -9.89
CA GLY A 149 -8.99 7.16 -10.32
C GLY A 149 -7.69 6.57 -9.79
N ILE A 150 -6.61 7.06 -10.33
CA ILE A 150 -5.26 6.89 -9.80
C ILE A 150 -4.95 8.17 -9.04
N TYR A 151 -4.60 8.03 -7.76
CA TYR A 151 -4.31 9.14 -6.86
C TYR A 151 -2.91 9.03 -6.30
N GLN A 152 -2.28 10.17 -6.11
CA GLN A 152 -1.04 10.32 -5.38
C GLN A 152 -1.34 10.89 -4.00
N ARG A 153 -0.87 10.21 -2.97
CA ARG A 153 -0.99 10.60 -1.56
C ARG A 153 0.37 11.04 -1.05
N HIS A 154 0.43 12.24 -0.47
CA HIS A 154 1.60 12.72 0.26
C HIS A 154 1.59 12.13 1.67
N LEU A 155 2.57 11.29 2.00
CA LEU A 155 2.57 10.55 3.27
C LEU A 155 2.91 11.40 4.50
N GLU A 156 3.58 12.55 4.31
CA GLU A 156 3.92 13.49 5.39
C GLU A 156 2.78 14.44 5.77
N SER A 157 1.70 14.47 4.97
CA SER A 157 0.50 15.29 5.17
C SER A 157 -0.74 14.49 4.78
N PHE A 158 -1.91 15.13 4.76
CA PHE A 158 -3.15 14.51 4.27
C PHE A 158 -3.48 14.88 2.82
N GLU A 159 -2.54 15.48 2.10
CA GLU A 159 -2.74 15.89 0.72
C GLU A 159 -2.87 14.69 -0.21
N GLU A 160 -3.94 14.66 -0.99
CA GLU A 160 -4.22 13.67 -2.03
C GLU A 160 -4.52 14.37 -3.33
N THR A 161 -3.83 14.00 -4.40
CA THR A 161 -3.99 14.59 -5.73
C THR A 161 -4.35 13.52 -6.74
N ALA A 162 -5.40 13.76 -7.52
CA ALA A 162 -5.75 12.87 -8.62
C ALA A 162 -4.71 12.95 -9.74
N VAL A 163 -4.06 11.84 -10.05
CA VAL A 163 -3.19 11.67 -11.22
C VAL A 163 -4.07 11.51 -12.46
N TYR A 164 -5.12 10.70 -12.35
CA TYR A 164 -6.07 10.47 -13.43
C TYR A 164 -7.42 9.99 -12.86
N LYS A 165 -8.52 10.57 -13.36
CA LYS A 165 -9.89 10.13 -13.06
C LYS A 165 -10.54 9.53 -14.29
N ASN A 166 -11.30 8.45 -14.12
CA ASN A 166 -11.92 7.75 -15.23
C ASN A 166 -12.98 8.55 -16.00
N GLU A 167 -13.57 9.59 -15.38
CA GLU A 167 -14.46 10.54 -16.05
C GLU A 167 -13.78 11.25 -17.23
N GLN A 168 -12.46 11.49 -17.17
CA GLN A 168 -11.65 12.03 -18.24
C GLN A 168 -11.50 11.05 -19.41
N GLY A 169 -11.73 9.77 -19.17
CA GLY A 169 -11.67 8.66 -20.12
C GLY A 169 -13.05 8.05 -20.43
N LYS A 170 -14.11 8.84 -20.45
CA LYS A 170 -15.50 8.38 -20.75
C LYS A 170 -16.00 7.29 -19.78
N GLY A 171 -15.56 7.30 -18.54
CA GLY A 171 -15.95 6.33 -17.52
C GLY A 171 -15.31 4.93 -17.70
N ASN A 172 -14.28 4.78 -18.55
CA ASN A 172 -13.59 3.50 -18.70
C ASN A 172 -12.69 3.19 -17.49
N CYS A 173 -12.52 1.91 -17.22
CA CYS A 173 -11.61 1.44 -16.18
C CYS A 173 -10.17 1.84 -16.50
N VAL A 174 -9.46 2.40 -15.51
CA VAL A 174 -8.04 2.70 -15.54
C VAL A 174 -7.34 1.99 -14.38
N ASN A 175 -6.24 1.30 -14.67
CA ASN A 175 -5.48 0.57 -13.67
C ASN A 175 -4.06 0.23 -14.15
N CYS A 176 -3.42 -0.72 -13.43
CA CYS A 176 -2.10 -1.24 -13.74
C CYS A 176 -1.05 -0.13 -13.89
N HIS A 177 -1.12 0.90 -13.00
CA HIS A 177 -0.08 1.92 -12.96
C HIS A 177 1.21 1.34 -12.38
N SER A 178 2.33 1.77 -12.93
CA SER A 178 3.66 1.36 -12.49
C SER A 178 4.67 2.46 -12.80
N PHE A 179 5.62 2.66 -11.88
CA PHE A 179 6.66 3.67 -11.98
C PHE A 179 8.03 3.02 -12.12
N CYS A 180 8.84 3.51 -13.05
CA CYS A 180 10.23 3.10 -13.16
C CYS A 180 11.03 3.68 -11.98
N ASN A 181 11.57 2.81 -11.13
CA ASN A 181 12.38 3.23 -9.97
C ASN A 181 11.71 4.34 -9.14
N ARG A 182 10.37 4.31 -8.98
CA ARG A 182 9.56 5.30 -8.27
C ARG A 182 9.62 6.72 -8.88
N ASN A 183 10.13 6.86 -10.10
CA ASN A 183 10.25 8.15 -10.79
C ASN A 183 8.88 8.53 -11.40
N PRO A 184 8.23 9.63 -10.98
CA PRO A 184 6.94 10.05 -11.52
C PRO A 184 6.99 10.51 -12.98
N GLU A 185 8.18 10.83 -13.50
CA GLU A 185 8.38 11.21 -14.91
C GLU A 185 8.50 10.00 -15.85
N ARG A 186 8.59 8.78 -15.27
CA ARG A 186 8.61 7.51 -15.99
C ARG A 186 7.59 6.55 -15.42
N MET A 187 6.39 6.62 -15.94
CA MET A 187 5.28 5.78 -15.50
C MET A 187 4.48 5.25 -16.68
N LEU A 188 3.71 4.23 -16.41
CA LEU A 188 2.69 3.75 -17.32
C LEU A 188 1.41 3.38 -16.56
N PHE A 189 0.30 3.39 -17.29
CA PHE A 189 -0.97 2.85 -16.84
C PHE A 189 -1.80 2.34 -18.01
N HIS A 190 -2.79 1.51 -17.71
CA HIS A 190 -3.60 0.80 -18.71
C HIS A 190 -5.07 1.22 -18.62
N PHE A 191 -5.66 1.52 -19.78
CA PHE A 191 -7.11 1.67 -19.96
C PHE A 191 -7.72 0.37 -20.45
N ARG A 192 -8.95 0.10 -20.03
CA ARG A 192 -9.77 -1.01 -20.54
C ARG A 192 -10.94 -0.48 -21.36
N SER A 193 -11.71 -1.38 -21.96
CA SER A 193 -12.91 -1.12 -22.76
C SER A 193 -12.62 -0.29 -24.03
N GLU A 194 -13.40 0.74 -24.33
CA GLU A 194 -13.29 1.52 -25.58
C GLU A 194 -11.93 2.20 -25.80
N LEU A 195 -11.26 2.57 -24.72
CA LEU A 195 -9.94 3.20 -24.77
C LEU A 195 -8.79 2.23 -24.51
N ALA A 196 -9.06 0.92 -24.59
CA ALA A 196 -8.08 -0.13 -24.27
C ALA A 196 -6.71 0.15 -24.88
N ALA A 197 -5.77 0.47 -24.03
CA ALA A 197 -4.37 0.73 -24.38
C ALA A 197 -3.52 0.94 -23.13
N THR A 198 -2.24 0.64 -23.24
CA THR A 198 -1.23 1.06 -22.28
C THR A 198 -0.64 2.39 -22.72
N TYR A 199 -0.55 3.35 -21.79
CA TYR A 199 0.06 4.64 -22.02
C TYR A 199 1.36 4.73 -21.22
N LEU A 200 2.43 5.07 -21.92
CA LEU A 200 3.74 5.31 -21.36
C LEU A 200 3.98 6.83 -21.27
N PHE A 201 4.43 7.26 -20.09
CA PHE A 201 4.93 8.62 -19.85
C PHE A 201 6.43 8.52 -19.63
N LYS A 202 7.21 9.19 -20.46
CA LYS A 202 8.66 9.20 -20.40
C LYS A 202 9.15 10.55 -20.90
N ASP A 203 10.03 11.21 -20.13
CA ASP A 203 10.71 12.44 -20.53
C ASP A 203 9.72 13.55 -20.99
N GLY A 204 8.62 13.74 -20.23
CA GLY A 204 7.58 14.72 -20.54
C GLY A 204 6.70 14.40 -21.75
N ARG A 205 6.84 13.21 -22.32
CA ARG A 205 6.05 12.74 -23.46
C ARG A 205 5.09 11.64 -23.05
N LYS A 206 3.92 11.65 -23.68
CA LYS A 206 2.91 10.60 -23.55
C LYS A 206 2.85 9.80 -24.84
N GLU A 207 2.99 8.50 -24.73
CA GLU A 207 2.94 7.57 -25.84
C GLU A 207 1.85 6.52 -25.59
N LYS A 208 1.01 6.27 -26.60
CA LYS A 208 0.09 5.14 -26.61
C LYS A 208 0.85 3.96 -27.20
N LEU A 209 1.01 2.89 -26.44
CA LEU A 209 1.70 1.70 -26.91
C LEU A 209 0.76 0.87 -27.79
N ASP A 210 1.21 0.52 -28.99
CA ASP A 210 0.63 -0.54 -29.78
C ASP A 210 1.34 -1.84 -29.46
N THR A 211 0.67 -2.68 -28.69
CA THR A 211 1.25 -3.92 -28.14
C THR A 211 0.59 -5.16 -28.71
N LYS A 212 -0.22 -5.01 -29.76
CA LYS A 212 -0.84 -6.13 -30.45
C LYS A 212 0.16 -6.75 -31.41
N THR A 213 0.66 -7.91 -31.05
CA THR A 213 1.62 -8.70 -31.84
C THR A 213 1.18 -10.17 -31.87
N ASP A 214 1.90 -11.00 -32.60
CA ASP A 214 1.65 -12.45 -32.62
C ASP A 214 2.00 -13.13 -31.29
N HIS A 215 2.70 -12.43 -30.39
CA HIS A 215 3.08 -12.88 -29.05
C HIS A 215 2.13 -12.40 -27.95
N THR A 216 1.08 -11.65 -28.28
CA THR A 216 0.19 -11.05 -27.27
C THR A 216 -1.24 -11.61 -27.40
N LEU A 217 -1.64 -12.42 -26.42
CA LEU A 217 -3.01 -12.98 -26.31
C LEU A 217 -4.06 -11.88 -26.08
N SER A 218 -3.67 -10.82 -25.37
CA SER A 218 -4.54 -9.73 -24.94
C SER A 218 -3.76 -8.43 -24.75
N ALA A 219 -4.40 -7.42 -24.15
CA ALA A 219 -3.73 -6.21 -23.70
C ALA A 219 -2.71 -6.50 -22.60
N LEU A 220 -1.62 -5.73 -22.57
CA LEU A 220 -0.57 -5.83 -21.58
C LEU A 220 -1.07 -5.33 -20.20
N VAL A 221 -0.98 -6.17 -19.19
CA VAL A 221 -1.40 -5.88 -17.80
C VAL A 221 -0.29 -6.26 -16.81
N TYR A 222 -0.43 -5.90 -15.53
CA TYR A 222 0.53 -6.18 -14.46
C TYR A 222 1.98 -5.79 -14.79
N PRO A 223 2.23 -4.53 -15.18
CA PRO A 223 3.54 -4.06 -15.58
C PRO A 223 4.54 -4.06 -14.43
N TYR A 224 5.79 -4.43 -14.75
CA TYR A 224 6.92 -4.23 -13.85
C TYR A 224 8.15 -3.78 -14.63
N TRP A 225 8.74 -2.66 -14.21
CA TRP A 225 9.89 -2.08 -14.85
C TRP A 225 11.18 -2.82 -14.55
N HIS A 226 12.01 -3.00 -15.56
CA HIS A 226 13.42 -3.31 -15.38
C HIS A 226 14.14 -2.10 -14.76
N PRO A 227 15.13 -2.30 -13.86
CA PRO A 227 15.81 -1.18 -13.18
C PRO A 227 16.54 -0.20 -14.12
N SER A 228 16.95 -0.62 -15.33
CA SER A 228 17.50 0.30 -16.32
C SER A 228 16.46 1.30 -16.87
N GLY A 229 15.17 0.97 -16.79
CA GLY A 229 14.09 1.73 -17.41
C GLY A 229 13.96 1.52 -18.93
N ASP A 230 14.70 0.58 -19.51
CA ASP A 230 14.67 0.27 -20.93
C ASP A 230 13.72 -0.88 -21.26
N PHE A 231 13.30 -1.65 -20.26
CA PHE A 231 12.36 -2.76 -20.43
C PHE A 231 11.23 -2.70 -19.41
N VAL A 232 10.06 -3.23 -19.80
CA VAL A 232 8.92 -3.44 -18.92
C VAL A 232 8.39 -4.86 -19.16
N ALA A 233 8.36 -5.66 -18.11
CA ALA A 233 7.69 -6.96 -18.17
C ALA A 233 6.18 -6.79 -17.94
N PHE A 234 5.38 -7.58 -18.61
CA PHE A 234 3.92 -7.59 -18.53
C PHE A 234 3.39 -9.02 -18.52
N SER A 235 2.20 -9.18 -17.98
CA SER A 235 1.36 -10.32 -18.29
C SER A 235 0.42 -9.99 -19.46
N VAL A 236 0.07 -10.99 -20.24
CA VAL A 236 -1.00 -10.97 -21.23
C VAL A 236 -2.01 -12.06 -20.88
N ASN A 237 -3.16 -11.70 -20.34
CA ASN A 237 -4.10 -12.65 -19.77
C ASN A 237 -5.42 -12.65 -20.53
N LYS A 238 -5.92 -13.84 -20.86
CA LYS A 238 -7.31 -14.07 -21.22
C LYS A 238 -8.03 -14.61 -19.98
N THR A 239 -9.01 -13.87 -19.46
CA THR A 239 -9.60 -14.13 -18.17
C THR A 239 -11.09 -14.42 -18.22
N PHE A 240 -11.57 -15.25 -17.28
CA PHE A 240 -12.96 -15.33 -16.88
C PHE A 240 -13.17 -14.57 -15.57
N GLN A 241 -14.29 -13.87 -15.46
CA GLN A 241 -14.73 -13.26 -14.21
C GLN A 241 -16.12 -13.73 -13.86
N PHE A 242 -16.34 -14.12 -12.61
CA PHE A 242 -17.65 -14.50 -12.11
C PHE A 242 -17.83 -14.11 -10.64
N LEU A 243 -19.09 -14.13 -10.19
CA LEU A 243 -19.49 -13.70 -8.85
C LEU A 243 -20.09 -14.86 -8.11
N HIS A 244 -19.69 -15.06 -6.86
CA HIS A 244 -20.32 -15.99 -5.94
C HIS A 244 -21.41 -15.32 -5.11
N MET A 245 -22.57 -15.95 -5.01
CA MET A 245 -23.66 -15.43 -4.17
C MET A 245 -23.50 -15.83 -2.69
N LYS A 246 -22.85 -16.95 -2.39
CA LYS A 246 -22.76 -17.52 -1.04
C LYS A 246 -21.34 -17.74 -0.55
N ASP A 247 -20.35 -17.82 -1.45
CA ASP A 247 -18.97 -18.00 -1.08
C ASP A 247 -18.39 -16.72 -0.46
N PRO A 248 -17.58 -16.82 0.61
CA PRO A 248 -16.87 -15.67 1.17
C PRO A 248 -15.95 -14.98 0.15
N ASN A 249 -15.38 -15.74 -0.79
CA ASN A 249 -14.62 -15.20 -1.93
C ASN A 249 -15.59 -14.74 -3.02
N ARG A 250 -16.07 -13.53 -2.93
CA ARG A 250 -17.20 -13.02 -3.71
C ARG A 250 -16.95 -12.86 -5.19
N ILE A 251 -15.71 -12.55 -5.57
CA ILE A 251 -15.32 -12.26 -6.95
C ILE A 251 -14.14 -13.13 -7.32
N GLU A 252 -14.29 -13.87 -8.40
CA GLU A 252 -13.22 -14.66 -8.99
C GLU A 252 -12.81 -14.08 -10.33
N VAL A 253 -11.50 -14.03 -10.57
CA VAL A 253 -10.89 -13.73 -11.86
C VAL A 253 -9.87 -14.84 -12.13
N CYS A 254 -10.13 -15.65 -13.14
CA CYS A 254 -9.33 -16.82 -13.44
C CYS A 254 -8.72 -16.67 -14.85
N ASP A 255 -7.50 -17.11 -15.02
CA ASP A 255 -6.86 -17.17 -16.33
C ASP A 255 -7.39 -18.36 -17.13
N ASP A 256 -7.73 -18.12 -18.41
CA ASP A 256 -7.98 -19.14 -19.43
C ASP A 256 -6.70 -19.40 -20.23
N ALA A 257 -5.88 -18.37 -20.38
CA ALA A 257 -4.53 -18.39 -20.91
C ALA A 257 -3.79 -17.16 -20.38
N SER A 258 -2.52 -17.30 -20.07
CA SER A 258 -1.68 -16.16 -19.69
C SER A 258 -0.22 -16.42 -19.97
N ASP A 259 0.46 -15.40 -20.47
CA ASP A 259 1.87 -15.41 -20.81
C ASP A 259 2.58 -14.20 -20.18
N VAL A 260 3.88 -14.29 -20.04
CA VAL A 260 4.75 -13.17 -19.70
C VAL A 260 5.52 -12.69 -20.91
N VAL A 261 5.47 -11.40 -21.17
CA VAL A 261 6.19 -10.74 -22.26
C VAL A 261 7.00 -9.57 -21.75
N VAL A 262 8.05 -9.18 -22.46
CA VAL A 262 8.84 -7.99 -22.17
C VAL A 262 8.75 -7.01 -23.33
N TYR A 263 8.49 -5.75 -23.01
CA TYR A 263 8.49 -4.63 -23.93
C TYR A 263 9.80 -3.87 -23.84
N ASP A 264 10.49 -3.74 -24.97
CA ASP A 264 11.66 -2.86 -25.15
C ASP A 264 11.17 -1.44 -25.45
N VAL A 265 11.38 -0.53 -24.51
CA VAL A 265 10.92 0.87 -24.57
C VAL A 265 11.61 1.65 -25.67
N ASN A 266 12.88 1.33 -25.98
CA ASN A 266 13.70 2.04 -26.94
C ASN A 266 13.45 1.55 -28.39
N ARG A 267 13.33 0.22 -28.55
CA ARG A 267 13.05 -0.40 -29.86
C ARG A 267 11.57 -0.47 -30.21
N ARG A 268 10.69 -0.35 -29.18
CA ARG A 268 9.24 -0.48 -29.32
C ARG A 268 8.82 -1.87 -29.79
N GLU A 269 9.44 -2.88 -29.23
CA GLU A 269 9.22 -4.28 -29.59
C GLU A 269 8.80 -5.08 -28.36
N VAL A 270 7.93 -6.07 -28.60
CA VAL A 270 7.57 -7.09 -27.60
C VAL A 270 8.36 -8.36 -27.91
N PHE A 271 8.95 -8.96 -26.90
CA PHE A 271 9.62 -10.26 -27.02
C PHE A 271 9.35 -11.12 -25.78
N THR A 272 9.56 -12.41 -25.90
CA THR A 272 9.34 -13.41 -24.86
C THR A 272 10.26 -14.62 -25.06
N SER A 273 10.05 -15.67 -24.30
CA SER A 273 10.72 -16.96 -24.37
C SER A 273 9.68 -18.07 -24.35
N GLU A 274 9.98 -19.23 -24.92
CA GLU A 274 9.13 -20.42 -24.85
C GLU A 274 8.84 -20.87 -23.39
N LEU A 275 9.69 -20.47 -22.43
CA LEU A 275 9.51 -20.70 -20.99
C LEU A 275 8.59 -19.67 -20.31
N LEU A 276 8.16 -18.65 -21.02
CA LEU A 276 7.30 -17.56 -20.53
C LEU A 276 6.02 -17.40 -21.35
N ASN A 277 5.85 -18.24 -22.38
CA ASN A 277 4.75 -18.23 -23.33
C ASN A 277 4.47 -19.67 -23.75
N SER A 278 4.03 -20.47 -22.81
CA SER A 278 3.77 -21.89 -22.95
C SER A 278 2.27 -22.14 -23.15
N THR A 279 1.90 -23.14 -23.96
CA THR A 279 0.49 -23.53 -24.09
C THR A 279 0.01 -24.41 -22.96
N ASP A 280 0.92 -24.99 -22.19
CA ASP A 280 0.63 -25.95 -21.13
C ASP A 280 0.68 -25.33 -19.72
N GLU A 281 1.10 -24.06 -19.65
CA GLU A 281 1.23 -23.30 -18.40
C GLU A 281 0.49 -21.97 -18.49
N TYR A 282 0.18 -21.38 -17.34
CA TYR A 282 -0.24 -19.99 -17.17
C TYR A 282 0.91 -19.22 -16.52
N GLU A 283 1.48 -18.22 -17.19
CA GLU A 283 2.53 -17.37 -16.65
C GLU A 283 1.99 -15.96 -16.38
N THR A 284 2.24 -15.42 -15.19
CA THR A 284 1.70 -14.11 -14.80
C THR A 284 2.54 -13.40 -13.71
N PHE A 285 2.22 -12.15 -13.40
CA PHE A 285 2.83 -11.32 -12.37
C PHE A 285 4.36 -11.23 -12.41
N PRO A 286 4.93 -10.82 -13.54
CA PRO A 286 6.38 -10.69 -13.64
C PRO A 286 6.92 -9.59 -12.75
N THR A 287 8.14 -9.80 -12.23
CA THR A 287 8.87 -8.86 -11.39
C THR A 287 10.36 -9.01 -11.64
N PHE A 288 11.03 -7.96 -12.12
CA PHE A 288 12.48 -7.95 -12.26
C PHE A 288 13.18 -7.85 -10.90
N SER A 289 14.33 -8.52 -10.78
CA SER A 289 15.23 -8.30 -9.65
C SER A 289 15.80 -6.88 -9.67
N PRO A 290 16.19 -6.32 -8.50
CA PRO A 290 16.76 -4.98 -8.43
C PRO A 290 18.08 -4.79 -9.22
N ASP A 291 18.81 -5.88 -9.47
CA ASP A 291 20.02 -5.87 -10.30
C ASP A 291 19.72 -6.09 -11.80
N GLY A 292 18.46 -6.31 -12.17
CA GLY A 292 18.01 -6.53 -13.55
C GLY A 292 18.33 -7.89 -14.16
N LYS A 293 19.02 -8.77 -13.45
CA LYS A 293 19.55 -10.03 -14.02
C LYS A 293 18.60 -11.21 -13.95
N SER A 294 17.46 -11.05 -13.32
CA SER A 294 16.47 -12.11 -13.18
C SER A 294 15.05 -11.56 -13.30
N LEU A 295 14.16 -12.38 -13.86
CA LEU A 295 12.73 -12.16 -13.86
C LEU A 295 12.08 -13.24 -12.99
N TYR A 296 11.33 -12.79 -11.97
CA TYR A 296 10.48 -13.64 -11.14
C TYR A 296 9.05 -13.57 -11.70
N TYR A 297 8.34 -14.69 -11.66
CA TYR A 297 6.96 -14.76 -12.16
C TYR A 297 6.21 -15.91 -11.50
N CYS A 298 4.89 -15.91 -11.64
CA CYS A 298 4.04 -16.99 -11.19
C CYS A 298 3.70 -17.90 -12.38
N SER A 299 3.82 -19.24 -12.21
CA SER A 299 3.47 -20.24 -13.23
C SER A 299 2.60 -21.34 -12.65
N ALA A 300 1.59 -21.77 -13.41
CA ALA A 300 0.70 -22.87 -13.04
C ALA A 300 0.38 -23.74 -14.26
N HIS A 301 0.22 -25.06 -14.08
CA HIS A 301 -0.26 -25.91 -15.15
C HIS A 301 -1.64 -25.50 -15.60
N ALA A 302 -1.82 -25.43 -16.92
CA ALA A 302 -3.12 -25.16 -17.54
C ALA A 302 -4.08 -26.31 -17.25
N VAL A 303 -5.35 -25.97 -17.03
CA VAL A 303 -6.41 -26.98 -16.77
C VAL A 303 -7.27 -27.17 -18.02
N ASP A 304 -7.80 -28.38 -18.18
CA ASP A 304 -8.59 -28.77 -19.37
C ASP A 304 -9.89 -27.99 -19.54
N SER A 305 -10.44 -27.44 -18.45
CA SER A 305 -11.77 -26.80 -18.45
C SER A 305 -11.86 -25.62 -17.48
N MET A 306 -11.92 -24.40 -18.02
CA MET A 306 -12.20 -23.18 -17.28
C MET A 306 -13.63 -22.70 -17.60
N PRO A 307 -14.42 -22.22 -16.61
CA PRO A 307 -14.04 -22.00 -15.21
C PRO A 307 -14.27 -23.20 -14.28
N GLN A 308 -14.63 -24.39 -14.76
CA GLN A 308 -15.05 -25.53 -13.91
C GLN A 308 -13.93 -26.01 -12.97
N GLN A 309 -12.69 -25.88 -13.39
CA GLN A 309 -11.51 -26.36 -12.64
C GLN A 309 -10.68 -25.22 -12.03
N TYR A 310 -11.23 -24.03 -11.88
CA TYR A 310 -10.47 -22.84 -11.44
C TYR A 310 -9.77 -23.04 -10.08
N GLN A 311 -10.35 -23.82 -9.15
CA GLN A 311 -9.74 -24.11 -7.84
C GLN A 311 -8.56 -25.08 -7.91
N ASN A 312 -8.36 -25.76 -9.06
CA ASN A 312 -7.21 -26.63 -9.29
C ASN A 312 -5.99 -25.84 -9.77
N VAL A 313 -6.17 -24.60 -10.22
CA VAL A 313 -5.07 -23.75 -10.66
C VAL A 313 -4.31 -23.22 -9.45
N LYS A 314 -3.06 -23.63 -9.32
CA LYS A 314 -2.18 -23.23 -8.23
C LYS A 314 -0.84 -22.79 -8.79
N TYR A 315 -0.49 -21.55 -8.54
CA TYR A 315 0.70 -20.93 -9.10
C TYR A 315 1.93 -21.18 -8.22
N SER A 316 2.97 -21.67 -8.82
CA SER A 316 4.33 -21.69 -8.29
C SER A 316 5.00 -20.33 -8.45
N LEU A 317 6.02 -20.05 -7.64
CA LEU A 317 6.89 -18.89 -7.80
C LEU A 317 8.16 -19.35 -8.50
N CYS A 318 8.41 -18.79 -9.67
CA CYS A 318 9.50 -19.14 -10.55
C CYS A 318 10.46 -17.98 -10.79
N LYS A 319 11.68 -18.28 -11.19
CA LYS A 319 12.71 -17.31 -11.54
C LYS A 319 13.46 -17.80 -12.79
N ILE A 320 13.72 -16.90 -13.72
CA ILE A 320 14.54 -17.11 -14.91
C ILE A 320 15.58 -16.00 -15.02
N SER A 321 16.79 -16.31 -15.50
CA SER A 321 17.78 -15.26 -15.75
C SER A 321 17.43 -14.41 -16.96
N PHE A 322 17.85 -13.14 -16.95
CA PHE A 322 17.62 -12.17 -18.02
C PHE A 322 18.94 -11.47 -18.38
N ASP A 323 19.24 -11.42 -19.66
CA ASP A 323 20.37 -10.68 -20.23
C ASP A 323 19.84 -9.48 -21.01
N GLU A 324 20.01 -8.29 -20.45
CA GLU A 324 19.52 -7.04 -21.05
C GLU A 324 20.27 -6.65 -22.34
N GLU A 325 21.58 -6.98 -22.43
CA GLU A 325 22.40 -6.62 -23.59
C GLU A 325 21.98 -7.42 -24.84
N ASN A 326 21.76 -8.73 -24.65
CA ASN A 326 21.35 -9.63 -25.73
C ASN A 326 19.82 -9.78 -25.87
N ARG A 327 19.04 -9.26 -24.89
CA ARG A 327 17.58 -9.36 -24.84
C ARG A 327 17.13 -10.82 -24.83
N THR A 328 17.78 -11.64 -24.02
CA THR A 328 17.54 -13.09 -23.96
C THR A 328 17.26 -13.53 -22.52
N PHE A 329 16.51 -14.62 -22.42
CA PHE A 329 16.28 -15.32 -21.16
C PHE A 329 17.16 -16.57 -21.08
N GLY A 330 17.39 -17.02 -19.85
CA GLY A 330 18.05 -18.31 -19.61
C GLY A 330 17.23 -19.48 -20.12
N THR A 331 17.86 -20.64 -20.12
CA THR A 331 17.26 -21.92 -20.58
C THR A 331 16.75 -22.78 -19.42
N GLU A 332 16.94 -22.34 -18.18
CA GLU A 332 16.54 -23.04 -16.97
C GLU A 332 15.66 -22.13 -16.11
N VAL A 333 14.67 -22.73 -15.44
CA VAL A 333 13.75 -22.07 -14.51
C VAL A 333 14.01 -22.61 -13.11
N ASP A 334 14.35 -21.69 -12.20
CA ASP A 334 14.45 -21.99 -10.77
C ASP A 334 13.06 -21.88 -10.12
N THR A 335 12.62 -22.88 -9.36
CA THR A 335 11.38 -22.82 -8.60
C THR A 335 11.66 -22.44 -7.15
N ILE A 336 11.21 -21.26 -6.75
CA ILE A 336 11.37 -20.73 -5.38
C ILE A 336 10.30 -21.32 -4.45
N TYR A 337 9.05 -21.43 -4.95
CA TYR A 337 7.93 -22.06 -4.28
C TYR A 337 7.22 -23.00 -5.26
N SER A 338 7.04 -24.26 -4.86
CA SER A 338 6.41 -25.29 -5.69
C SER A 338 4.96 -25.53 -5.28
N ALA A 339 4.01 -25.01 -6.03
CA ALA A 339 2.58 -25.21 -5.78
C ALA A 339 2.16 -26.70 -5.79
N PRO A 340 2.64 -27.56 -6.69
CA PRO A 340 2.37 -28.99 -6.65
C PRO A 340 2.81 -29.68 -5.34
N THR A 341 3.91 -29.22 -4.74
CA THR A 341 4.43 -29.77 -3.47
C THR A 341 3.73 -29.21 -2.26
N GLU A 342 3.56 -27.89 -2.22
CA GLU A 342 3.06 -27.14 -1.07
C GLU A 342 1.52 -27.02 -1.02
N GLY A 343 0.86 -27.21 -2.17
CA GLY A 343 -0.60 -27.27 -2.27
C GLY A 343 -1.35 -25.94 -2.23
N ARG A 344 -0.63 -24.80 -2.24
CA ARG A 344 -1.20 -23.44 -2.26
C ARG A 344 -0.70 -22.63 -3.47
N SER A 345 -1.24 -21.46 -3.69
CA SER A 345 -1.06 -20.64 -4.89
C SER A 345 -0.42 -19.30 -4.57
N VAL A 346 0.66 -18.95 -5.28
CA VAL A 346 1.38 -17.68 -5.15
C VAL A 346 0.81 -16.61 -6.07
N SER A 347 0.78 -15.37 -5.60
CA SER A 347 0.52 -14.18 -6.41
C SER A 347 1.36 -12.97 -5.96
N PHE A 348 1.54 -12.00 -6.87
CA PHE A 348 2.17 -10.72 -6.62
C PHE A 348 3.56 -10.77 -5.96
N PRO A 349 4.56 -11.48 -6.51
CA PRO A 349 5.91 -11.43 -5.97
C PRO A 349 6.50 -10.02 -6.07
N ARG A 350 7.14 -9.55 -4.98
CA ARG A 350 7.79 -8.23 -4.93
C ARG A 350 9.10 -8.30 -4.15
N LEU A 351 10.19 -8.00 -4.82
CA LEU A 351 11.51 -7.95 -4.19
C LEU A 351 11.70 -6.61 -3.47
N SER A 352 12.37 -6.67 -2.32
CA SER A 352 12.88 -5.46 -1.68
C SER A 352 13.95 -4.81 -2.56
N PRO A 353 14.06 -3.46 -2.59
CA PRO A 353 15.05 -2.76 -3.42
C PRO A 353 16.51 -3.16 -3.19
N ASP A 354 16.85 -3.61 -1.98
CA ASP A 354 18.18 -4.15 -1.65
C ASP A 354 18.42 -5.58 -2.17
N GLY A 355 17.37 -6.21 -2.73
CA GLY A 355 17.43 -7.55 -3.31
C GLY A 355 17.47 -8.70 -2.30
N ARG A 356 17.33 -8.41 -1.00
CA ARG A 356 17.44 -9.44 0.04
C ARG A 356 16.15 -10.21 0.27
N PHE A 357 15.01 -9.52 0.29
CA PHE A 357 13.73 -10.11 0.61
C PHE A 357 12.80 -10.17 -0.60
N LEU A 358 12.03 -11.23 -0.68
CA LEU A 358 10.93 -11.36 -1.63
C LEU A 358 9.64 -11.62 -0.87
N VAL A 359 8.68 -10.70 -0.95
CA VAL A 359 7.34 -10.87 -0.38
C VAL A 359 6.37 -11.29 -1.48
N TYR A 360 5.47 -12.21 -1.15
CA TYR A 360 4.40 -12.68 -2.04
C TYR A 360 3.13 -12.96 -1.24
N THR A 361 2.00 -13.00 -1.92
CA THR A 361 0.72 -13.43 -1.35
C THR A 361 0.52 -14.92 -1.63
N LEU A 362 0.09 -15.68 -0.63
CA LEU A 362 -0.20 -17.10 -0.72
C LEU A 362 -1.66 -17.36 -0.38
N SER A 363 -2.40 -17.99 -1.29
CA SER A 363 -3.81 -18.37 -1.15
C SER A 363 -4.04 -19.83 -1.52
N ASP A 364 -5.22 -20.38 -1.29
CA ASP A 364 -5.50 -21.78 -1.57
C ASP A 364 -5.47 -22.12 -3.07
N TYR A 365 -5.85 -21.17 -3.93
CA TYR A 365 -5.87 -21.34 -5.39
C TYR A 365 -5.87 -19.98 -6.11
N GLY A 366 -5.66 -20.03 -7.42
CA GLY A 366 -5.79 -18.87 -8.32
C GLY A 366 -4.72 -17.81 -8.13
N ASN A 367 -4.92 -16.67 -8.77
CA ASN A 367 -3.96 -15.56 -8.75
C ASN A 367 -4.60 -14.20 -8.37
N PHE A 368 -5.92 -14.09 -8.36
CA PHE A 368 -6.64 -12.85 -8.02
C PHE A 368 -7.08 -12.86 -6.56
N SER A 369 -6.12 -12.79 -5.66
CA SER A 369 -6.28 -13.07 -4.23
C SER A 369 -6.98 -11.99 -3.42
N ILE A 370 -7.31 -10.81 -3.97
CA ILE A 370 -7.86 -9.68 -3.19
C ILE A 370 -9.23 -9.95 -2.55
N TRP A 371 -9.93 -11.00 -2.99
CA TRP A 371 -11.18 -11.47 -2.39
C TRP A 371 -11.04 -12.78 -1.64
N HIS A 372 -9.86 -13.40 -1.64
CA HIS A 372 -9.60 -14.66 -0.95
C HIS A 372 -9.24 -14.39 0.50
N LYS A 373 -10.10 -14.79 1.42
CA LYS A 373 -9.91 -14.54 2.87
C LYS A 373 -8.69 -15.24 3.45
N ASP A 374 -8.25 -16.31 2.83
CA ASP A 374 -7.08 -17.11 3.20
C ASP A 374 -5.78 -16.57 2.61
N ALA A 375 -5.83 -15.45 1.89
CA ALA A 375 -4.67 -14.85 1.24
C ALA A 375 -3.81 -14.08 2.24
N ASP A 376 -2.63 -14.62 2.52
CA ASP A 376 -1.66 -14.17 3.50
C ASP A 376 -0.36 -13.69 2.84
N LEU A 377 0.36 -12.80 3.50
CA LEU A 377 1.72 -12.39 3.13
C LEU A 377 2.76 -13.36 3.67
N TYR A 378 3.67 -13.76 2.79
CA TYR A 378 4.84 -14.57 3.08
C TYR A 378 6.10 -13.88 2.56
N MET A 379 7.24 -14.17 3.17
CA MET A 379 8.52 -13.59 2.78
C MET A 379 9.60 -14.65 2.71
N VAL A 380 10.42 -14.58 1.65
CA VAL A 380 11.66 -15.36 1.50
C VAL A 380 12.85 -14.44 1.75
N ASP A 381 13.78 -14.84 2.59
CA ASP A 381 15.15 -14.29 2.63
C ASP A 381 15.96 -14.96 1.50
N LEU A 382 16.22 -14.22 0.44
CA LEU A 382 16.92 -14.75 -0.76
C LEU A 382 18.39 -15.11 -0.50
N ALA A 383 18.98 -14.65 0.60
CA ALA A 383 20.35 -15.00 0.97
C ALA A 383 20.43 -16.39 1.62
N THR A 384 19.39 -16.80 2.36
CA THR A 384 19.35 -18.09 3.06
C THR A 384 18.41 -19.11 2.40
N GLY A 385 17.42 -18.64 1.65
CA GLY A 385 16.30 -19.43 1.13
C GLY A 385 15.20 -19.71 2.15
N ASP A 386 15.31 -19.15 3.37
CA ASP A 386 14.31 -19.34 4.41
C ASP A 386 13.03 -18.60 4.08
N THR A 387 11.90 -19.29 4.27
CA THR A 387 10.56 -18.74 4.06
C THR A 387 9.83 -18.60 5.39
N GLN A 388 9.18 -17.46 5.60
CA GLN A 388 8.35 -17.22 6.77
C GLN A 388 6.97 -16.63 6.41
N ARG A 389 5.93 -17.06 7.13
CA ARG A 389 4.63 -16.37 7.13
C ARG A 389 4.76 -15.11 7.97
N LEU A 390 4.26 -13.99 7.45
CA LEU A 390 4.33 -12.70 8.15
C LEU A 390 3.14 -12.53 9.12
N ASP A 391 3.07 -13.40 10.17
CA ASP A 391 1.91 -13.54 11.05
C ASP A 391 1.41 -12.21 11.65
N ILE A 392 2.32 -11.31 12.02
CA ILE A 392 1.94 -10.02 12.61
C ILE A 392 1.30 -9.07 11.59
N LEU A 393 1.52 -9.30 10.29
CA LEU A 393 0.91 -8.53 9.19
C LEU A 393 -0.42 -9.12 8.74
N ASN A 394 -0.59 -10.43 8.90
CA ASN A 394 -1.75 -11.17 8.43
C ASN A 394 -2.93 -11.09 9.43
N SER A 395 -4.13 -11.33 8.93
CA SER A 395 -5.38 -11.28 9.68
C SER A 395 -6.30 -12.45 9.30
N ASP A 396 -7.53 -12.45 9.79
CA ASP A 396 -8.57 -13.40 9.36
C ASP A 396 -9.21 -13.00 8.00
N ASN A 397 -8.57 -12.10 7.27
CA ASN A 397 -9.00 -11.62 5.97
C ASN A 397 -7.80 -11.48 5.04
N VAL A 398 -8.03 -11.04 3.80
CA VAL A 398 -7.00 -10.93 2.79
C VAL A 398 -5.95 -9.87 3.12
N GLU A 399 -4.69 -10.21 2.86
CA GLU A 399 -3.54 -9.31 2.70
C GLU A 399 -2.91 -9.51 1.32
N SER A 400 -2.83 -8.44 0.51
CA SER A 400 -2.38 -8.53 -0.87
C SER A 400 -1.89 -7.19 -1.43
N TYR A 401 -1.50 -7.13 -2.70
CA TYR A 401 -1.08 -5.91 -3.42
C TYR A 401 -0.01 -5.08 -2.68
N HIS A 402 0.98 -5.78 -2.16
CA HIS A 402 2.05 -5.15 -1.40
C HIS A 402 3.11 -4.49 -2.30
N SER A 403 3.80 -3.50 -1.71
CA SER A 403 4.87 -2.73 -2.34
C SER A 403 5.90 -2.27 -1.31
N TRP A 404 7.17 -2.26 -1.67
CA TRP A 404 8.27 -1.81 -0.83
C TRP A 404 8.58 -0.33 -0.98
N SER A 405 8.99 0.33 0.11
CA SER A 405 9.66 1.62 0.07
C SER A 405 11.08 1.51 -0.52
N SER A 406 11.64 2.64 -0.96
CA SER A 406 12.97 2.66 -1.59
C SER A 406 14.11 2.20 -0.69
N ASN A 407 13.96 2.38 0.63
CA ASN A 407 14.96 1.99 1.63
C ASN A 407 14.82 0.52 2.11
N SER A 408 13.88 -0.26 1.54
CA SER A 408 13.63 -1.67 1.93
C SER A 408 13.19 -1.85 3.40
N ARG A 409 12.64 -0.82 4.03
CA ARG A 409 12.23 -0.84 5.46
C ARG A 409 10.72 -0.80 5.65
N TRP A 410 9.97 -0.35 4.64
CA TRP A 410 8.52 -0.22 4.75
C TRP A 410 7.83 -1.06 3.69
N LEU A 411 6.82 -1.77 4.12
CA LEU A 411 5.90 -2.51 3.25
C LEU A 411 4.52 -1.86 3.35
N VAL A 412 3.97 -1.45 2.21
CA VAL A 412 2.57 -1.04 2.09
C VAL A 412 1.80 -2.19 1.48
N PHE A 413 0.64 -2.52 2.02
CA PHE A 413 -0.20 -3.59 1.50
C PHE A 413 -1.69 -3.28 1.68
N SER A 414 -2.52 -3.96 0.91
CA SER A 414 -3.97 -3.87 0.98
C SER A 414 -4.52 -4.95 1.89
N SER A 415 -5.43 -4.59 2.80
CA SER A 415 -6.12 -5.53 3.68
C SER A 415 -7.61 -5.23 3.76
N ARG A 416 -8.42 -6.25 4.04
CA ARG A 416 -9.86 -6.14 4.32
C ARG A 416 -10.21 -6.51 5.76
N ARG A 417 -9.22 -6.46 6.66
CA ARG A 417 -9.34 -6.91 8.07
C ARG A 417 -10.44 -6.24 8.87
N GLU A 418 -10.80 -4.98 8.56
CA GLU A 418 -11.79 -4.25 9.35
C GLU A 418 -13.22 -4.82 9.21
N ASN A 419 -13.66 -5.06 7.97
CA ASN A 419 -15.05 -5.46 7.72
C ASN A 419 -15.23 -6.50 6.60
N GLY A 420 -14.16 -6.95 5.98
CA GLY A 420 -14.19 -7.91 4.87
C GLY A 420 -14.73 -7.38 3.55
N LEU A 421 -15.12 -6.11 3.48
CA LEU A 421 -15.71 -5.49 2.29
C LEU A 421 -14.78 -4.49 1.63
N TYR A 422 -14.15 -3.63 2.43
CA TYR A 422 -13.37 -2.50 1.97
C TYR A 422 -11.88 -2.81 2.04
N THR A 423 -11.21 -2.57 0.93
CA THR A 423 -9.76 -2.70 0.84
C THR A 423 -9.12 -1.43 1.37
N GLN A 424 -8.31 -1.55 2.40
CA GLN A 424 -7.66 -0.43 3.06
C GLN A 424 -6.14 -0.60 3.03
N PRO A 425 -5.37 0.50 2.86
CA PRO A 425 -3.91 0.46 2.83
C PRO A 425 -3.34 0.43 4.25
N TYR A 426 -2.49 -0.55 4.53
CA TYR A 426 -1.72 -0.68 5.76
C TYR A 426 -0.24 -0.50 5.49
N ILE A 427 0.47 0.05 6.45
CA ILE A 427 1.92 0.27 6.41
C ILE A 427 2.56 -0.52 7.54
N ALA A 428 3.64 -1.24 7.24
CA ALA A 428 4.40 -2.00 8.22
C ALA A 428 5.89 -1.74 8.09
N TYR A 429 6.58 -1.68 9.23
CA TYR A 429 8.02 -1.65 9.30
C TYR A 429 8.59 -3.08 9.24
N ILE A 430 9.63 -3.25 8.43
CA ILE A 430 10.42 -4.49 8.34
C ILE A 430 11.85 -4.13 8.72
N ASP A 431 12.37 -4.70 9.79
CA ASP A 431 13.73 -4.41 10.23
C ASP A 431 14.80 -5.04 9.31
N GLU A 432 16.05 -4.73 9.56
CA GLU A 432 17.18 -5.25 8.78
C GLU A 432 17.33 -6.78 8.79
N ASN A 433 16.70 -7.46 9.76
CA ASN A 433 16.70 -8.91 9.88
C ASN A 433 15.46 -9.55 9.21
N GLY A 434 14.58 -8.74 8.59
CA GLY A 434 13.35 -9.20 8.00
C GLY A 434 12.21 -9.41 9.00
N SER A 435 12.33 -8.89 10.23
CA SER A 435 11.29 -9.03 11.25
C SER A 435 10.24 -7.91 11.11
N PRO A 436 8.98 -8.25 10.82
CA PRO A 436 7.92 -7.27 10.67
C PRO A 436 7.47 -6.74 12.03
N ARG A 437 6.99 -5.49 12.05
CA ARG A 437 6.31 -4.87 13.20
C ARG A 437 4.82 -4.75 12.91
N LYS A 438 4.02 -4.55 13.98
CA LYS A 438 2.56 -4.37 13.87
C LYS A 438 2.23 -3.35 12.79
N PRO A 439 1.39 -3.69 11.81
CA PRO A 439 0.99 -2.76 10.76
C PRO A 439 0.03 -1.71 11.31
N PHE A 440 -0.01 -0.55 10.67
CA PHE A 440 -0.95 0.51 10.97
C PHE A 440 -1.68 0.98 9.71
N LEU A 441 -2.94 1.36 9.87
CA LEU A 441 -3.76 1.91 8.81
C LEU A 441 -3.18 3.25 8.33
N LEU A 442 -3.13 3.50 7.03
CA LEU A 442 -2.65 4.76 6.47
C LEU A 442 -3.36 5.95 7.14
N PRO A 443 -2.61 6.89 7.75
CA PRO A 443 -3.22 8.02 8.46
C PRO A 443 -4.08 8.90 7.56
N GLN A 444 -5.27 9.25 8.04
CA GLN A 444 -6.20 10.16 7.37
C GLN A 444 -6.74 11.19 8.35
N ARG A 445 -7.05 12.39 7.84
CA ARG A 445 -7.84 13.36 8.59
C ARG A 445 -9.27 12.81 8.71
N ASN A 446 -9.79 12.66 9.93
CA ASN A 446 -11.08 12.01 10.19
C ASN A 446 -11.13 10.56 9.63
N PRO A 447 -10.30 9.64 10.12
CA PRO A 447 -10.08 8.32 9.51
C PRO A 447 -11.38 7.51 9.38
N LYS A 448 -12.28 7.57 10.37
CA LYS A 448 -13.56 6.85 10.32
C LYS A 448 -14.41 7.31 9.13
N SER A 449 -14.62 8.60 8.99
CA SER A 449 -15.40 9.15 7.87
C SER A 449 -14.75 8.83 6.52
N PHE A 450 -13.41 8.92 6.42
CA PHE A 450 -12.70 8.61 5.19
C PHE A 450 -12.90 7.13 4.79
N TYR A 451 -12.64 6.21 5.71
CA TYR A 451 -12.68 4.77 5.42
C TYR A 451 -14.09 4.16 5.35
N GLU A 452 -15.12 4.85 5.83
CA GLU A 452 -16.53 4.49 5.62
C GLU A 452 -17.07 4.95 4.26
N THR A 453 -16.44 5.96 3.64
CA THR A 453 -16.96 6.58 2.41
C THR A 453 -16.06 6.40 1.19
N GLN A 454 -14.79 6.03 1.38
CA GLN A 454 -13.80 5.89 0.31
C GLN A 454 -12.98 4.61 0.49
N MET A 455 -12.60 4.02 -0.63
CA MET A 455 -11.83 2.77 -0.69
C MET A 455 -10.78 2.79 -1.76
#